data_61a97741ef132483f1d410ca0947c5bb
#
_entry.id   61a97741ef132483f1d410ca0947c5bb
#
_cell.length_a   1.000
_cell.length_b   1.000
_cell.length_c   1.000
_cell.angle_alpha   90.00
_cell.angle_beta   90.00
_cell.angle_gamma   90.00
#
_symmetry.space_group_name_H-M   'P 1'
#
loop_
_entity.id
_entity.type
_entity.pdbx_description
1 polymer ?
#
loop_
_entity_poly.entity_id
_entity_poly.type
_entity_poly.pdbx_seq_one_letter_code
_entity_poly.pdbx_strand_id
1 'polypeptide(L)'
;MVSSTVPTSSTRTVDLPGGVSVTVEEFGANTDGSAVLVLHGGAGPRTVAGLATALSEHVYAIAPTHPGFDGTPRPDGFDSVADLATAYLDLLDALDLTGVMVIGNSVGGWIAAEMALRDNHHRIGALVLLNAVGIHANMKENRVVDPRTLAPAEMTELAFHNPAFRPDFSSFSDQQRATAAANQQTLAVYGGEAFTYDPKLRGRLHRVTVPVLVAWGEQDGIALPVYGRGYAKSFANGHFTPIAEAGHFPHIEQLAATLGAIGEFVDTVVKPDEAA
;
A
#
# COMPACT_ATOMS: atom_id res chain seq x y z
N MET A 1 -27.01 11.73 -20.84
CA MET A 1 -26.89 10.43 -20.17
C MET A 1 -25.45 9.99 -20.42
N VAL A 2 -24.57 10.22 -19.46
CA VAL A 2 -23.20 9.70 -19.51
C VAL A 2 -23.33 8.23 -19.11
N SER A 3 -23.05 7.33 -20.04
CA SER A 3 -22.97 5.90 -19.76
C SER A 3 -21.80 5.69 -18.80
N SER A 4 -22.07 5.44 -17.53
CA SER A 4 -21.05 5.00 -16.58
C SER A 4 -20.72 3.53 -16.91
N THR A 5 -19.79 3.33 -17.82
CA THR A 5 -19.14 2.02 -17.95
C THR A 5 -18.29 1.83 -16.69
N VAL A 6 -18.66 0.85 -15.86
CA VAL A 6 -17.80 0.39 -14.75
C VAL A 6 -16.46 0.04 -15.38
N PRO A 7 -15.33 0.58 -14.90
CA PRO A 7 -14.03 0.22 -15.43
C PRO A 7 -13.84 -1.29 -15.35
N THR A 8 -13.51 -1.90 -16.47
CA THR A 8 -13.25 -3.35 -16.52
C THR A 8 -11.87 -3.61 -15.94
N SER A 9 -11.76 -4.51 -14.98
CA SER A 9 -10.45 -5.02 -14.55
C SER A 9 -10.09 -6.28 -15.31
N SER A 10 -8.79 -6.50 -15.48
CA SER A 10 -8.24 -7.74 -16.01
C SER A 10 -7.09 -8.24 -15.14
N THR A 11 -6.99 -9.55 -14.98
CA THR A 11 -5.91 -10.18 -14.21
C THR A 11 -4.97 -10.91 -15.15
N ARG A 12 -3.67 -10.69 -14.98
CA ARG A 12 -2.62 -11.47 -15.69
C ARG A 12 -1.42 -11.73 -14.80
N THR A 13 -0.57 -12.63 -15.23
CA THR A 13 0.74 -12.87 -14.62
C THR A 13 1.81 -12.19 -15.47
N VAL A 14 2.74 -11.54 -14.81
CA VAL A 14 3.93 -10.92 -15.42
C VAL A 14 5.15 -11.68 -14.95
N ASP A 15 5.90 -12.23 -15.89
CA ASP A 15 7.17 -12.89 -15.59
C ASP A 15 8.28 -11.85 -15.51
N LEU A 16 9.06 -11.88 -14.42
CA LEU A 16 10.11 -10.94 -14.09
C LEU A 16 11.50 -11.61 -14.18
N PRO A 17 12.58 -10.84 -14.25
CA PRO A 17 13.92 -11.37 -14.12
C PRO A 17 14.10 -12.24 -12.87
N GLY A 18 15.00 -13.22 -12.94
CA GLY A 18 15.25 -14.13 -11.81
C GLY A 18 14.21 -15.22 -11.61
N GLY A 19 13.26 -15.40 -12.55
CA GLY A 19 12.25 -16.45 -12.50
C GLY A 19 11.09 -16.17 -11.53
N VAL A 20 10.88 -14.92 -11.19
CA VAL A 20 9.77 -14.45 -10.37
C VAL A 20 8.57 -14.17 -11.27
N SER A 21 7.37 -14.60 -10.86
CA SER A 21 6.12 -14.26 -11.54
C SER A 21 5.19 -13.53 -10.58
N VAL A 22 4.63 -12.40 -11.00
CA VAL A 22 3.71 -11.60 -10.21
C VAL A 22 2.34 -11.55 -10.86
N THR A 23 1.31 -11.91 -10.11
CA THR A 23 -0.08 -11.73 -10.54
C THR A 23 -0.47 -10.27 -10.32
N VAL A 24 -0.96 -9.62 -11.37
CA VAL A 24 -1.42 -8.23 -11.34
C VAL A 24 -2.86 -8.13 -11.77
N GLU A 25 -3.63 -7.30 -11.09
CA GLU A 25 -4.93 -6.84 -11.54
C GLU A 25 -4.76 -5.43 -12.11
N GLU A 26 -5.22 -5.24 -13.34
CA GLU A 26 -5.10 -3.98 -14.09
C GLU A 26 -6.49 -3.35 -14.22
N PHE A 27 -6.58 -2.06 -13.99
CA PHE A 27 -7.81 -1.27 -14.01
C PHE A 27 -7.66 -0.09 -14.97
N GLY A 28 -8.61 0.09 -15.88
CA GLY A 28 -8.54 1.10 -16.93
C GLY A 28 -7.57 0.73 -18.04
N ALA A 29 -7.10 1.72 -18.79
CA ALA A 29 -6.18 1.55 -19.91
C ALA A 29 -5.02 2.55 -19.84
N ASN A 30 -3.83 2.10 -20.17
CA ASN A 30 -2.66 2.97 -20.30
C ASN A 30 -2.73 3.72 -21.64
N THR A 31 -3.31 4.93 -21.63
CA THR A 31 -3.53 5.73 -22.85
C THR A 31 -2.54 6.89 -23.00
N ASP A 32 -2.01 7.40 -21.92
CA ASP A 32 -1.12 8.58 -21.90
C ASP A 32 0.22 8.36 -21.16
N GLY A 33 0.47 7.13 -20.72
CA GLY A 33 1.67 6.77 -19.97
C GLY A 33 1.57 7.04 -18.46
N SER A 34 0.50 7.68 -17.98
CA SER A 34 0.29 7.90 -16.55
C SER A 34 -0.18 6.61 -15.87
N ALA A 35 0.51 6.20 -14.83
CA ALA A 35 0.18 4.97 -14.12
C ALA A 35 0.31 5.12 -12.60
N VAL A 36 -0.50 4.35 -11.86
CA VAL A 36 -0.37 4.17 -10.42
C VAL A 36 -0.18 2.70 -10.08
N LEU A 37 0.72 2.41 -9.16
CA LEU A 37 0.91 1.09 -8.57
C LEU A 37 0.30 1.08 -7.18
N VAL A 38 -0.69 0.20 -6.92
CA VAL A 38 -1.44 0.15 -5.66
C VAL A 38 -1.08 -1.12 -4.90
N LEU A 39 -0.37 -0.97 -3.78
CA LEU A 39 0.18 -2.05 -2.98
C LEU A 39 -0.69 -2.32 -1.74
N HIS A 40 -1.17 -3.56 -1.62
CA HIS A 40 -2.02 -3.95 -0.50
C HIS A 40 -1.26 -4.16 0.81
N GLY A 41 -1.99 -4.18 1.92
CA GLY A 41 -1.49 -4.55 3.24
C GLY A 41 -1.61 -6.04 3.53
N GLY A 42 -1.40 -6.41 4.79
CA GLY A 42 -1.44 -7.80 5.26
C GLY A 42 -2.80 -8.50 5.14
N ALA A 43 -3.89 -7.76 4.91
CA ALA A 43 -5.22 -8.32 4.70
C ALA A 43 -5.47 -8.80 3.25
N GLY A 44 -4.52 -8.59 2.33
CA GLY A 44 -4.57 -9.10 0.97
C GLY A 44 -5.09 -8.13 -0.09
N PRO A 45 -5.04 -8.53 -1.38
CA PRO A 45 -5.20 -7.62 -2.52
C PRO A 45 -6.60 -7.01 -2.63
N ARG A 46 -7.65 -7.70 -2.17
CA ARG A 46 -9.01 -7.18 -2.22
C ARG A 46 -9.22 -5.89 -1.44
N THR A 47 -8.37 -5.59 -0.46
CA THR A 47 -8.48 -4.36 0.34
C THR A 47 -8.18 -3.10 -0.45
N VAL A 48 -7.46 -3.18 -1.55
CA VAL A 48 -7.09 -2.03 -2.38
C VAL A 48 -7.85 -1.98 -3.72
N ALA A 49 -8.65 -3.00 -4.05
CA ALA A 49 -9.37 -3.06 -5.32
C ALA A 49 -10.33 -1.86 -5.52
N GLY A 50 -11.04 -1.45 -4.46
CA GLY A 50 -11.94 -0.29 -4.53
C GLY A 50 -11.20 1.03 -4.80
N LEU A 51 -10.02 1.22 -4.19
CA LEU A 51 -9.17 2.37 -4.47
C LEU A 51 -8.62 2.33 -5.90
N ALA A 52 -8.12 1.18 -6.36
CA ALA A 52 -7.62 1.01 -7.73
C ALA A 52 -8.72 1.26 -8.78
N THR A 53 -9.92 0.75 -8.54
CA THR A 53 -11.09 1.02 -9.39
C THR A 53 -11.40 2.52 -9.48
N ALA A 54 -11.45 3.22 -8.34
CA ALA A 54 -11.74 4.65 -8.33
C ALA A 54 -10.66 5.49 -9.02
N LEU A 55 -9.38 5.15 -8.81
CA LEU A 55 -8.26 5.81 -9.50
C LEU A 55 -8.29 5.56 -11.00
N SER A 56 -8.79 4.40 -11.45
CA SER A 56 -8.82 4.03 -12.87
C SER A 56 -9.81 4.84 -13.73
N GLU A 57 -10.63 5.68 -13.11
CA GLU A 57 -11.43 6.68 -13.81
C GLU A 57 -10.56 7.78 -14.44
N HIS A 58 -9.31 7.95 -13.94
CA HIS A 58 -8.41 9.04 -14.34
C HIS A 58 -7.02 8.59 -14.77
N VAL A 59 -6.58 7.40 -14.35
CA VAL A 59 -5.21 6.93 -14.57
C VAL A 59 -5.19 5.39 -14.64
N TYR A 60 -4.27 4.83 -15.43
CA TYR A 60 -4.08 3.38 -15.45
C TYR A 60 -3.57 2.89 -14.08
N ALA A 61 -4.34 2.00 -13.43
CA ALA A 61 -4.01 1.49 -12.11
C ALA A 61 -3.64 0.01 -12.15
N ILE A 62 -2.59 -0.35 -11.43
CA ILE A 62 -2.06 -1.71 -11.33
C ILE A 62 -2.01 -2.11 -9.86
N ALA A 63 -2.63 -3.22 -9.50
CA ALA A 63 -2.63 -3.77 -8.16
C ALA A 63 -2.05 -5.20 -8.17
N PRO A 64 -0.77 -5.37 -7.84
CA PRO A 64 -0.18 -6.69 -7.74
C PRO A 64 -0.66 -7.41 -6.47
N THR A 65 -0.88 -8.73 -6.60
CA THR A 65 -0.97 -9.62 -5.46
C THR A 65 0.45 -9.94 -4.98
N HIS A 66 0.78 -9.65 -3.73
CA HIS A 66 2.11 -9.99 -3.21
C HIS A 66 2.33 -11.49 -3.29
N PRO A 67 3.48 -11.96 -3.83
CA PRO A 67 3.82 -13.37 -3.88
C PRO A 67 3.58 -14.10 -2.55
N GLY A 68 2.85 -15.21 -2.60
CA GLY A 68 2.42 -15.97 -1.42
C GLY A 68 1.07 -15.54 -0.83
N PHE A 69 0.50 -14.39 -1.24
CA PHE A 69 -0.85 -13.98 -0.84
C PHE A 69 -1.90 -14.54 -1.80
N ASP A 70 -3.10 -14.75 -1.27
CA ASP A 70 -4.29 -15.26 -1.99
C ASP A 70 -4.01 -16.51 -2.86
N GLY A 71 -3.11 -17.38 -2.39
CA GLY A 71 -2.76 -18.62 -3.06
C GLY A 71 -1.76 -18.48 -4.21
N THR A 72 -1.23 -17.30 -4.47
CA THR A 72 -0.14 -17.14 -5.44
C THR A 72 1.14 -17.79 -4.92
N PRO A 73 2.02 -18.32 -5.79
CA PRO A 73 3.28 -18.90 -5.36
C PRO A 73 4.20 -17.81 -4.75
N ARG A 74 4.93 -18.17 -3.70
CA ARG A 74 6.04 -17.36 -3.15
C ARG A 74 7.34 -17.99 -3.63
N PRO A 75 8.21 -17.29 -4.36
CA PRO A 75 9.48 -17.81 -4.81
C PRO A 75 10.39 -18.18 -3.63
N ASP A 76 11.24 -19.21 -3.83
CA ASP A 76 12.27 -19.55 -2.86
C ASP A 76 13.20 -18.36 -2.60
N GLY A 77 13.49 -18.06 -1.34
CA GLY A 77 14.32 -16.93 -0.94
C GLY A 77 13.60 -15.58 -0.88
N PHE A 78 12.30 -15.49 -1.21
CA PHE A 78 11.47 -14.29 -0.98
C PHE A 78 11.01 -14.30 0.47
N ASP A 79 11.76 -13.63 1.35
CA ASP A 79 11.52 -13.65 2.80
C ASP A 79 11.56 -12.26 3.46
N SER A 80 11.65 -11.21 2.67
CA SER A 80 11.71 -9.83 3.17
C SER A 80 10.88 -8.84 2.33
N VAL A 81 10.53 -7.71 2.92
CA VAL A 81 9.92 -6.57 2.22
C VAL A 81 10.85 -6.03 1.12
N ALA A 82 12.16 -6.18 1.29
CA ALA A 82 13.15 -5.76 0.30
C ALA A 82 13.07 -6.57 -1.01
N ASP A 83 12.75 -7.87 -0.92
CA ASP A 83 12.55 -8.71 -2.11
C ASP A 83 11.32 -8.30 -2.89
N LEU A 84 10.20 -8.01 -2.19
CA LEU A 84 9.00 -7.47 -2.81
C LEU A 84 9.26 -6.12 -3.48
N ALA A 85 10.00 -5.23 -2.82
CA ALA A 85 10.35 -3.92 -3.36
C ALA A 85 11.17 -4.05 -4.65
N THR A 86 12.13 -4.98 -4.71
CA THR A 86 12.93 -5.26 -5.90
C THR A 86 12.05 -5.82 -7.02
N ALA A 87 11.21 -6.82 -6.73
CA ALA A 87 10.33 -7.41 -7.73
C ALA A 87 9.35 -6.38 -8.33
N TYR A 88 8.88 -5.41 -7.54
CA TYR A 88 7.98 -4.37 -8.08
C TYR A 88 8.71 -3.29 -8.88
N LEU A 89 9.98 -3.03 -8.63
CA LEU A 89 10.79 -2.23 -9.54
C LEU A 89 11.01 -2.97 -10.88
N ASP A 90 11.32 -4.27 -10.82
CA ASP A 90 11.40 -5.12 -12.02
C ASP A 90 10.04 -5.18 -12.76
N LEU A 91 8.92 -5.16 -12.04
CA LEU A 91 7.58 -5.08 -12.64
C LEU A 91 7.39 -3.76 -13.40
N LEU A 92 7.79 -2.62 -12.82
CA LEU A 92 7.71 -1.33 -13.50
C LEU A 92 8.61 -1.31 -14.75
N ASP A 93 9.81 -1.92 -14.69
CA ASP A 93 10.70 -2.08 -15.83
C ASP A 93 10.07 -2.98 -16.92
N ALA A 94 9.51 -4.14 -16.54
CA ALA A 94 8.88 -5.06 -17.48
C ALA A 94 7.65 -4.49 -18.19
N LEU A 95 6.94 -3.56 -17.52
CA LEU A 95 5.78 -2.85 -18.06
C LEU A 95 6.16 -1.53 -18.78
N ASP A 96 7.46 -1.18 -18.81
CA ASP A 96 8.01 0.06 -19.32
C ASP A 96 7.29 1.33 -18.79
N LEU A 97 7.01 1.35 -17.48
CA LEU A 97 6.33 2.45 -16.80
C LEU A 97 7.35 3.37 -16.13
N THR A 98 7.12 4.68 -16.24
CA THR A 98 7.94 5.73 -15.63
C THR A 98 7.07 6.80 -14.99
N GLY A 99 7.63 7.53 -14.02
CA GLY A 99 6.86 8.57 -13.32
C GLY A 99 5.70 8.03 -12.49
N VAL A 100 5.73 6.73 -12.14
CA VAL A 100 4.64 6.02 -11.47
C VAL A 100 4.43 6.56 -10.06
N MET A 101 3.18 6.87 -9.71
CA MET A 101 2.81 7.08 -8.31
C MET A 101 2.61 5.71 -7.65
N VAL A 102 3.39 5.43 -6.61
CA VAL A 102 3.24 4.20 -5.83
C VAL A 102 2.42 4.49 -4.57
N ILE A 103 1.27 3.85 -4.46
CA ILE A 103 0.32 4.00 -3.34
C ILE A 103 0.35 2.70 -2.54
N GLY A 104 0.64 2.77 -1.24
CA GLY A 104 0.71 1.56 -0.41
C GLY A 104 0.01 1.71 0.93
N ASN A 105 -0.84 0.72 1.28
CA ASN A 105 -1.47 0.64 2.60
C ASN A 105 -0.67 -0.29 3.53
N SER A 106 -0.46 0.14 4.77
CA SER A 106 0.17 -0.70 5.81
C SER A 106 1.54 -1.23 5.37
N VAL A 107 1.74 -2.56 5.27
CA VAL A 107 2.97 -3.15 4.73
C VAL A 107 3.20 -2.79 3.26
N GLY A 108 2.16 -2.54 2.47
CA GLY A 108 2.29 -2.03 1.11
C GLY A 108 2.98 -0.66 1.08
N GLY A 109 2.75 0.20 2.08
CA GLY A 109 3.46 1.45 2.25
C GLY A 109 4.94 1.26 2.65
N TRP A 110 5.24 0.23 3.43
CA TRP A 110 6.63 -0.14 3.70
C TRP A 110 7.35 -0.61 2.42
N ILE A 111 6.68 -1.45 1.61
CA ILE A 111 7.21 -1.87 0.30
C ILE A 111 7.47 -0.64 -0.58
N ALA A 112 6.51 0.30 -0.67
CA ALA A 112 6.67 1.52 -1.46
C ALA A 112 7.88 2.37 -1.02
N ALA A 113 8.10 2.50 0.29
CA ALA A 113 9.25 3.21 0.85
C ALA A 113 10.58 2.51 0.52
N GLU A 114 10.62 1.17 0.57
CA GLU A 114 11.80 0.38 0.19
C GLU A 114 12.05 0.39 -1.33
N MET A 115 10.99 0.44 -2.16
CA MET A 115 11.11 0.65 -3.61
C MET A 115 11.80 1.98 -3.92
N ALA A 116 11.33 3.08 -3.33
CA ALA A 116 11.90 4.40 -3.59
C ALA A 116 13.38 4.54 -3.18
N LEU A 117 13.82 3.77 -2.17
CA LEU A 117 15.24 3.70 -1.78
C LEU A 117 16.11 2.93 -2.77
N ARG A 118 15.52 2.08 -3.62
CA ARG A 118 16.20 1.19 -4.58
C ARG A 118 15.97 1.58 -6.03
N ASP A 119 15.18 2.60 -6.29
CA ASP A 119 14.79 3.04 -7.64
C ASP A 119 15.97 3.67 -8.39
N ASN A 120 16.82 2.82 -8.94
CA ASN A 120 17.97 3.23 -9.71
C ASN A 120 17.62 3.64 -11.16
N HIS A 121 16.43 3.26 -11.64
CA HIS A 121 15.95 3.54 -13.00
C HIS A 121 14.98 4.73 -13.05
N HIS A 122 14.74 5.39 -11.90
CA HIS A 122 13.85 6.55 -11.79
C HIS A 122 12.43 6.27 -12.32
N ARG A 123 11.89 5.10 -11.96
CA ARG A 123 10.54 4.68 -12.35
C ARG A 123 9.45 5.35 -11.51
N ILE A 124 9.79 5.75 -10.29
CA ILE A 124 8.83 6.32 -9.33
C ILE A 124 8.83 7.84 -9.41
N GLY A 125 7.65 8.43 -9.59
CA GLY A 125 7.43 9.88 -9.58
C GLY A 125 6.97 10.44 -8.24
N ALA A 126 6.20 9.67 -7.48
CA ALA A 126 5.68 10.07 -6.16
C ALA A 126 5.31 8.85 -5.31
N LEU A 127 5.22 9.04 -3.99
CA LEU A 127 4.72 8.04 -3.05
C LEU A 127 3.46 8.53 -2.34
N VAL A 128 2.51 7.62 -2.09
CA VAL A 128 1.38 7.81 -1.18
C VAL A 128 1.37 6.66 -0.16
N LEU A 129 1.59 6.98 1.09
CA LEU A 129 1.65 6.01 2.18
C LEU A 129 0.38 6.12 3.01
N LEU A 130 -0.50 5.12 2.91
CA LEU A 130 -1.76 5.04 3.63
C LEU A 130 -1.57 4.19 4.89
N ASN A 131 -1.54 4.82 6.07
CA ASN A 131 -1.37 4.13 7.36
C ASN A 131 -0.21 3.12 7.34
N ALA A 132 0.91 3.51 6.74
CA ALA A 132 2.04 2.64 6.46
C ALA A 132 2.79 2.22 7.72
N VAL A 133 3.21 0.96 7.77
CA VAL A 133 4.16 0.46 8.77
C VAL A 133 5.59 0.45 8.20
N GLY A 134 6.58 -0.02 8.94
CA GLY A 134 7.93 -0.26 8.41
C GLY A 134 9.04 0.51 9.12
N ILE A 135 8.78 1.65 9.77
CA ILE A 135 9.81 2.37 10.55
C ILE A 135 9.78 1.99 12.02
N HIS A 136 10.93 1.98 12.66
CA HIS A 136 11.01 1.82 14.11
C HIS A 136 10.41 3.04 14.82
N ALA A 137 9.47 2.81 15.76
CA ALA A 137 8.94 3.85 16.62
C ALA A 137 9.98 4.26 17.69
N ASN A 138 10.16 5.56 17.90
CA ASN A 138 11.14 6.05 18.87
C ASN A 138 10.66 5.99 20.33
N MET A 139 9.35 5.84 20.56
CA MET A 139 8.72 5.83 21.87
C MET A 139 7.72 4.68 21.96
N LYS A 140 7.50 4.14 23.15
CA LYS A 140 6.56 3.02 23.36
C LYS A 140 5.13 3.38 22.95
N GLU A 141 4.74 4.63 23.13
CA GLU A 141 3.42 5.15 22.75
C GLU A 141 3.20 5.18 21.24
N ASN A 142 4.28 5.19 20.47
CA ASN A 142 4.24 5.28 19.01
C ASN A 142 4.43 3.91 18.34
N ARG A 143 4.43 2.82 19.12
CA ARG A 143 4.59 1.47 18.56
C ARG A 143 3.41 1.09 17.67
N VAL A 144 3.70 0.32 16.64
CA VAL A 144 2.69 -0.40 15.85
C VAL A 144 2.26 -1.65 16.64
N VAL A 145 0.97 -1.91 16.66
CA VAL A 145 0.43 -3.14 17.27
C VAL A 145 0.85 -4.34 16.43
N ASP A 146 1.39 -5.37 17.09
CA ASP A 146 1.71 -6.62 16.43
C ASP A 146 0.44 -7.49 16.31
N PRO A 147 -0.10 -7.69 15.09
CA PRO A 147 -1.34 -8.44 14.90
C PRO A 147 -1.23 -9.91 15.32
N ARG A 148 -0.02 -10.46 15.44
CA ARG A 148 0.19 -11.84 15.92
C ARG A 148 -0.19 -12.02 17.40
N THR A 149 -0.31 -10.92 18.13
CA THR A 149 -0.63 -10.92 19.56
C THR A 149 -2.12 -10.73 19.87
N LEU A 150 -2.95 -10.53 18.84
CA LEU A 150 -4.37 -10.21 18.98
C LEU A 150 -5.26 -11.29 18.36
N ALA A 151 -6.45 -11.45 18.94
CA ALA A 151 -7.52 -12.19 18.27
C ALA A 151 -8.03 -11.39 17.03
N PRO A 152 -8.56 -12.09 15.99
CA PRO A 152 -9.05 -11.41 14.79
C PRO A 152 -10.09 -10.31 15.06
N ALA A 153 -10.97 -10.50 16.02
CA ALA A 153 -11.97 -9.50 16.39
C ALA A 153 -11.33 -8.24 17.01
N GLU A 154 -10.37 -8.42 17.92
CA GLU A 154 -9.62 -7.31 18.53
C GLU A 154 -8.83 -6.51 17.48
N MET A 155 -8.18 -7.23 16.56
CA MET A 155 -7.48 -6.61 15.45
C MET A 155 -8.40 -5.75 14.59
N THR A 156 -9.61 -6.25 14.32
CA THR A 156 -10.62 -5.56 13.52
C THR A 156 -11.15 -4.31 14.24
N GLU A 157 -11.34 -4.38 15.56
CA GLU A 157 -11.77 -3.23 16.35
C GLU A 157 -10.74 -2.10 16.33
N LEU A 158 -9.45 -2.43 16.35
CA LEU A 158 -8.37 -1.45 16.25
C LEU A 158 -8.19 -0.91 14.82
N ALA A 159 -8.47 -1.75 13.82
CA ALA A 159 -8.24 -1.40 12.42
C ALA A 159 -9.33 -0.53 11.80
N PHE A 160 -10.59 -0.66 12.23
CA PHE A 160 -11.74 0.06 11.66
C PHE A 160 -12.40 0.98 12.69
N HIS A 161 -12.46 2.25 12.36
CA HIS A 161 -13.22 3.24 13.13
C HIS A 161 -14.71 2.95 13.07
N ASN A 162 -15.27 2.82 11.87
CA ASN A 162 -16.67 2.56 11.65
C ASN A 162 -16.95 1.04 11.66
N PRO A 163 -17.76 0.53 12.63
CA PRO A 163 -18.10 -0.90 12.71
C PRO A 163 -18.74 -1.48 11.44
N ALA A 164 -19.38 -0.66 10.61
CA ALA A 164 -20.05 -1.11 9.40
C ALA A 164 -19.08 -1.66 8.34
N PHE A 165 -17.79 -1.27 8.40
CA PHE A 165 -16.76 -1.77 7.48
C PHE A 165 -16.00 -2.99 8.03
N ARG A 166 -16.27 -3.39 9.27
CA ARG A 166 -15.61 -4.54 9.88
C ARG A 166 -16.03 -5.83 9.20
N PRO A 167 -15.09 -6.69 8.76
CA PRO A 167 -15.43 -7.98 8.19
C PRO A 167 -16.13 -8.85 9.23
N ASP A 168 -17.25 -9.48 8.83
CA ASP A 168 -17.93 -10.51 9.62
C ASP A 168 -17.26 -11.87 9.37
N PHE A 169 -16.33 -12.24 10.22
CA PHE A 169 -15.63 -13.53 10.14
C PHE A 169 -16.55 -14.74 10.33
N SER A 170 -17.74 -14.57 10.93
CA SER A 170 -18.70 -15.65 11.09
C SER A 170 -19.31 -16.09 9.76
N SER A 171 -19.39 -15.15 8.80
CA SER A 171 -19.88 -15.37 7.43
C SER A 171 -18.85 -16.00 6.49
N PHE A 172 -17.57 -16.07 6.90
CA PHE A 172 -16.50 -16.58 6.03
C PHE A 172 -16.67 -18.08 5.78
N SER A 173 -16.52 -18.48 4.52
CA SER A 173 -16.37 -19.89 4.15
C SER A 173 -15.06 -20.47 4.71
N ASP A 174 -14.93 -21.80 4.74
CA ASP A 174 -13.68 -22.47 5.14
C ASP A 174 -12.52 -22.06 4.24
N GLN A 175 -12.76 -21.88 2.95
CA GLN A 175 -11.76 -21.40 1.98
C GLN A 175 -11.29 -19.98 2.31
N GLN A 176 -12.22 -19.08 2.64
CA GLN A 176 -11.86 -17.68 3.01
C GLN A 176 -11.06 -17.63 4.31
N ARG A 177 -11.43 -18.45 5.30
CA ARG A 177 -10.66 -18.59 6.55
C ARG A 177 -9.26 -19.13 6.29
N ALA A 178 -9.14 -20.16 5.46
CA ALA A 178 -7.84 -20.74 5.08
C ALA A 178 -6.96 -19.73 4.34
N THR A 179 -7.53 -18.96 3.39
CA THR A 179 -6.82 -17.91 2.65
C THR A 179 -6.33 -16.81 3.60
N ALA A 180 -7.18 -16.33 4.50
CA ALA A 180 -6.80 -15.32 5.49
C ALA A 180 -5.66 -15.80 6.40
N ALA A 181 -5.71 -17.06 6.86
CA ALA A 181 -4.65 -17.66 7.67
C ALA A 181 -3.34 -17.79 6.88
N ALA A 182 -3.39 -18.21 5.62
CA ALA A 182 -2.22 -18.30 4.73
C ALA A 182 -1.60 -16.93 4.46
N ASN A 183 -2.41 -15.89 4.25
CA ASN A 183 -1.94 -14.52 4.09
C ASN A 183 -1.20 -14.02 5.34
N GLN A 184 -1.70 -14.34 6.54
CA GLN A 184 -1.02 -13.99 7.80
C GLN A 184 0.33 -14.72 7.95
N GLN A 185 0.41 -16.00 7.55
CA GLN A 185 1.67 -16.75 7.55
C GLN A 185 2.68 -16.13 6.57
N THR A 186 2.24 -15.77 5.37
CA THR A 186 3.07 -15.10 4.37
C THR A 186 3.55 -13.73 4.87
N LEU A 187 2.66 -12.95 5.48
CA LEU A 187 3.01 -11.67 6.10
C LEU A 187 4.08 -11.84 7.18
N ALA A 188 3.99 -12.91 8.00
CA ALA A 188 4.97 -13.19 9.04
C ALA A 188 6.36 -13.50 8.46
N VAL A 189 6.43 -14.14 7.30
CA VAL A 189 7.70 -14.36 6.59
C VAL A 189 8.30 -13.02 6.16
N TYR A 190 7.56 -12.18 5.43
CA TYR A 190 8.07 -10.90 4.93
C TYR A 190 8.41 -9.89 6.03
N GLY A 191 7.64 -9.87 7.11
CA GLY A 191 7.88 -8.99 8.25
C GLY A 191 9.07 -9.40 9.11
N GLY A 192 9.49 -10.66 9.00
CA GLY A 192 10.61 -11.21 9.75
C GLY A 192 10.41 -11.15 11.27
N GLU A 193 11.52 -11.11 12.02
CA GLU A 193 11.49 -11.14 13.49
C GLU A 193 10.80 -9.88 14.07
N ALA A 194 11.14 -8.70 13.56
CA ALA A 194 10.57 -7.43 14.02
C ALA A 194 9.12 -7.21 13.58
N PHE A 195 8.68 -7.92 12.53
CA PHE A 195 7.36 -8.03 11.94
C PHE A 195 6.76 -6.74 11.42
N THR A 196 6.80 -5.64 12.16
CA THR A 196 6.13 -4.36 11.80
C THR A 196 7.10 -3.29 11.33
N TYR A 197 8.40 -3.53 11.34
CA TYR A 197 9.41 -2.53 10.97
C TYR A 197 10.78 -3.12 10.61
N ASP A 198 11.53 -2.38 9.78
CA ASP A 198 12.98 -2.52 9.64
C ASP A 198 13.66 -1.46 10.55
N PRO A 199 14.53 -1.86 11.49
CA PRO A 199 15.21 -0.91 12.38
C PRO A 199 16.09 0.11 11.65
N LYS A 200 16.45 -0.14 10.40
CA LYS A 200 17.30 0.73 9.59
C LYS A 200 16.53 1.64 8.63
N LEU A 201 15.26 1.32 8.30
CA LEU A 201 14.49 2.02 7.28
C LEU A 201 14.41 3.52 7.57
N ARG A 202 14.01 3.91 8.77
CA ARG A 202 13.85 5.31 9.16
C ARG A 202 15.08 6.16 8.86
N GLY A 203 16.27 5.64 9.14
CA GLY A 203 17.54 6.34 8.94
C GLY A 203 17.94 6.52 7.47
N ARG A 204 17.26 5.83 6.55
CA ARG A 204 17.53 5.87 5.09
C ARG A 204 16.55 6.75 4.31
N LEU A 205 15.36 7.03 4.86
CA LEU A 205 14.25 7.70 4.13
C LEU A 205 14.57 9.13 3.68
N HIS A 206 15.50 9.81 4.31
CA HIS A 206 15.99 11.11 3.86
C HIS A 206 16.62 11.08 2.46
N ARG A 207 16.96 9.89 1.94
CA ARG A 207 17.51 9.70 0.58
C ARG A 207 16.44 9.63 -0.50
N VAL A 208 15.18 9.47 -0.13
CA VAL A 208 14.05 9.50 -1.06
C VAL A 208 13.84 10.94 -1.49
N THR A 209 13.98 11.21 -2.78
CA THR A 209 13.94 12.56 -3.37
C THR A 209 12.59 12.91 -3.98
N VAL A 210 11.78 11.90 -4.33
CA VAL A 210 10.43 12.12 -4.86
C VAL A 210 9.49 12.65 -3.78
N PRO A 211 8.44 13.39 -4.14
CA PRO A 211 7.41 13.82 -3.20
C PRO A 211 6.72 12.63 -2.51
N VAL A 212 6.41 12.78 -1.22
CA VAL A 212 5.76 11.72 -0.42
C VAL A 212 4.57 12.29 0.35
N LEU A 213 3.38 11.74 0.08
CA LEU A 213 2.20 11.94 0.94
C LEU A 213 2.12 10.80 1.96
N VAL A 214 1.97 11.14 3.23
CA VAL A 214 1.64 10.20 4.32
C VAL A 214 0.23 10.55 4.79
N ALA A 215 -0.78 9.86 4.25
CA ALA A 215 -2.17 10.04 4.62
C ALA A 215 -2.56 9.02 5.69
N TRP A 216 -3.28 9.46 6.72
CA TRP A 216 -3.46 8.66 7.94
C TRP A 216 -4.85 8.81 8.54
N GLY A 217 -5.53 7.70 8.76
CA GLY A 217 -6.79 7.67 9.52
C GLY A 217 -6.58 8.14 10.95
N GLU A 218 -7.34 9.14 11.38
CA GLU A 218 -7.19 9.75 12.71
C GLU A 218 -7.51 8.79 13.85
N GLN A 219 -8.33 7.76 13.58
CA GLN A 219 -8.74 6.75 14.54
C GLN A 219 -8.03 5.40 14.35
N ASP A 220 -6.87 5.39 13.70
CA ASP A 220 -6.06 4.17 13.55
C ASP A 220 -5.56 3.68 14.92
N GLY A 221 -6.07 2.53 15.36
CA GLY A 221 -5.65 1.86 16.58
C GLY A 221 -4.49 0.88 16.39
N ILE A 222 -4.11 0.57 15.14
CA ILE A 222 -2.98 -0.31 14.81
C ILE A 222 -1.66 0.46 14.85
N ALA A 223 -1.64 1.62 14.20
CA ALA A 223 -0.51 2.54 14.19
C ALA A 223 -1.03 3.96 14.38
N LEU A 224 -0.79 4.53 15.54
CA LEU A 224 -1.36 5.84 15.91
C LEU A 224 -0.91 6.96 14.94
N PRO A 225 -1.71 8.01 14.74
CA PRO A 225 -1.36 9.13 13.85
C PRO A 225 -0.03 9.81 14.17
N VAL A 226 0.41 9.77 15.42
CA VAL A 226 1.74 10.28 15.83
C VAL A 226 2.88 9.50 15.18
N TYR A 227 2.70 8.20 14.94
CA TYR A 227 3.65 7.37 14.18
C TYR A 227 3.71 7.84 12.71
N GLY A 228 2.54 8.07 12.07
CA GLY A 228 2.46 8.60 10.71
C GLY A 228 3.12 9.97 10.55
N ARG A 229 2.94 10.88 11.52
CA ARG A 229 3.67 12.17 11.54
C ARG A 229 5.18 11.97 11.65
N GLY A 230 5.61 10.98 12.43
CA GLY A 230 7.03 10.60 12.53
C GLY A 230 7.56 10.02 11.22
N TYR A 231 6.72 9.27 10.50
CA TYR A 231 7.06 8.71 9.20
C TYR A 231 7.26 9.83 8.16
N ALA A 232 6.30 10.74 8.02
CA ALA A 232 6.40 11.89 7.11
C ALA A 232 7.67 12.71 7.35
N LYS A 233 7.99 13.00 8.61
CA LYS A 233 9.21 13.74 9.00
C LYS A 233 10.51 13.01 8.69
N SER A 234 10.47 11.73 8.35
CA SER A 234 11.67 10.95 8.01
C SER A 234 12.07 11.12 6.55
N PHE A 235 11.17 11.60 5.70
CA PHE A 235 11.45 11.95 4.30
C PHE A 235 11.88 13.41 4.20
N ALA A 236 12.69 13.73 3.19
CA ALA A 236 13.06 15.11 2.89
C ALA A 236 11.86 15.93 2.38
N ASN A 237 11.00 15.29 1.54
CA ASN A 237 9.83 15.89 0.90
C ASN A 237 8.53 15.20 1.38
N GLY A 238 8.41 14.97 2.69
CA GLY A 238 7.27 14.28 3.29
C GLY A 238 6.16 15.22 3.75
N HIS A 239 4.94 14.98 3.28
CA HIS A 239 3.72 15.70 3.64
C HIS A 239 2.83 14.78 4.47
N PHE A 240 2.19 15.30 5.52
CA PHE A 240 1.28 14.52 6.35
C PHE A 240 -0.14 15.08 6.25
N THR A 241 -1.11 14.22 5.91
CA THR A 241 -2.53 14.58 5.86
C THR A 241 -3.35 13.60 6.71
N PRO A 242 -4.08 14.09 7.73
CA PRO A 242 -5.02 13.26 8.48
C PRO A 242 -6.30 13.03 7.67
N ILE A 243 -6.86 11.83 7.79
CA ILE A 243 -8.18 11.47 7.23
C ILE A 243 -9.13 11.26 8.42
N ALA A 244 -10.07 12.17 8.56
CA ALA A 244 -11.04 12.12 9.64
C ALA A 244 -11.97 10.89 9.51
N GLU A 245 -12.50 10.40 10.64
CA GLU A 245 -13.45 9.28 10.71
C GLU A 245 -12.97 8.01 10.00
N ALA A 246 -11.67 7.73 10.04
CA ALA A 246 -11.05 6.56 9.44
C ALA A 246 -10.05 5.90 10.39
N GLY A 247 -10.01 4.57 10.38
CA GLY A 247 -9.02 3.74 11.04
C GLY A 247 -7.81 3.44 10.14
N HIS A 248 -7.35 2.19 10.17
CA HIS A 248 -6.16 1.71 9.45
C HIS A 248 -6.37 1.59 7.92
N PHE A 249 -7.62 1.63 7.46
CA PHE A 249 -8.01 1.51 6.06
C PHE A 249 -8.78 2.75 5.58
N PRO A 250 -8.16 3.95 5.56
CA PRO A 250 -8.85 5.18 5.17
C PRO A 250 -9.43 5.10 3.75
N HIS A 251 -8.78 4.40 2.84
CA HIS A 251 -9.24 4.16 1.48
C HIS A 251 -10.46 3.21 1.39
N ILE A 252 -10.84 2.54 2.48
CA ILE A 252 -12.09 1.77 2.57
C ILE A 252 -13.16 2.59 3.29
N GLU A 253 -12.83 3.18 4.44
CA GLU A 253 -13.81 3.87 5.28
C GLU A 253 -14.16 5.27 4.76
N GLN A 254 -13.18 5.98 4.17
CA GLN A 254 -13.30 7.36 3.72
C GLN A 254 -12.66 7.52 2.32
N LEU A 255 -13.14 6.73 1.35
CA LEU A 255 -12.57 6.70 0.00
C LEU A 255 -12.53 8.10 -0.64
N ALA A 256 -13.63 8.85 -0.57
CA ALA A 256 -13.70 10.19 -1.18
C ALA A 256 -12.69 11.16 -0.54
N ALA A 257 -12.55 11.16 0.79
CA ALA A 257 -11.57 12.00 1.48
C ALA A 257 -10.13 11.57 1.17
N THR A 258 -9.88 10.26 1.06
CA THR A 258 -8.57 9.71 0.68
C THR A 258 -8.19 10.13 -0.74
N LEU A 259 -9.11 10.00 -1.71
CA LEU A 259 -8.91 10.46 -3.08
C LEU A 259 -8.72 11.98 -3.15
N GLY A 260 -9.47 12.75 -2.36
CA GLY A 260 -9.31 14.20 -2.27
C GLY A 260 -7.91 14.60 -1.78
N ALA A 261 -7.39 13.93 -0.74
CA ALA A 261 -6.04 14.16 -0.24
C ALA A 261 -4.96 13.80 -1.27
N ILE A 262 -5.15 12.72 -2.04
CA ILE A 262 -4.25 12.34 -3.13
C ILE A 262 -4.30 13.39 -4.25
N GLY A 263 -5.49 13.83 -4.67
CA GLY A 263 -5.66 14.85 -5.70
C GLY A 263 -5.01 16.18 -5.31
N GLU A 264 -5.27 16.69 -4.10
CA GLU A 264 -4.63 17.90 -3.59
C GLU A 264 -3.09 17.78 -3.58
N PHE A 265 -2.56 16.63 -3.18
CA PHE A 265 -1.13 16.38 -3.22
C PHE A 265 -0.57 16.39 -4.65
N VAL A 266 -1.26 15.78 -5.61
CA VAL A 266 -0.87 15.81 -7.03
C VAL A 266 -0.83 17.24 -7.55
N ASP A 267 -1.90 18.00 -7.34
CA ASP A 267 -2.05 19.36 -7.88
C ASP A 267 -1.06 20.35 -7.25
N THR A 268 -0.78 20.21 -5.95
CA THR A 268 0.00 21.22 -5.22
C THR A 268 1.49 20.88 -5.10
N VAL A 269 1.86 19.59 -5.15
CA VAL A 269 3.23 19.14 -4.84
C VAL A 269 3.88 18.41 -6.00
N VAL A 270 3.13 17.56 -6.71
CA VAL A 270 3.67 16.74 -7.80
C VAL A 270 3.68 17.54 -9.11
N LYS A 271 2.60 18.27 -9.40
CA LYS A 271 2.41 19.06 -10.63
C LYS A 271 1.99 20.51 -10.32
N PRO A 272 2.81 21.28 -9.61
CA PRO A 272 2.42 22.63 -9.20
C PRO A 272 2.22 23.61 -10.36
N ASP A 273 2.83 23.37 -11.51
CA ASP A 273 2.80 24.28 -12.67
C ASP A 273 1.62 24.05 -13.62
N GLU A 274 0.84 22.96 -13.47
CA GLU A 274 -0.35 22.71 -14.29
C GLU A 274 -1.63 23.35 -13.72
N ALA A 275 -1.58 23.87 -12.50
CA ALA A 275 -2.71 24.46 -11.77
C ALA A 275 -2.78 26.01 -11.83
N ALA A 276 -1.92 26.68 -12.63
CA ALA A 276 -1.82 28.14 -12.72
C ALA A 276 -2.44 28.69 -14.03
#